data_089b83960743f4b25bc60b2cab55ecb7
#
_entry.id   089b83960743f4b25bc60b2cab55ecb7
#
_cell.length_a   1.000
_cell.length_b   1.000
_cell.length_c   1.000
_cell.angle_alpha   90.00
_cell.angle_beta   90.00
_cell.angle_gamma   90.00
#
_symmetry.space_group_name_H-M   'P 1'
#
loop_
_entity.id
_entity.type
_entity.pdbx_description
1 polymer ?
#
loop_
_entity_poly.entity_id
_entity_poly.type
_entity_poly.pdbx_seq_one_letter_code
_entity_poly.pdbx_strand_id
1 'polypeptide(L)'
;MSNIAYLRVSHIESLNGTSLETQENKCKAYAELHDFKIDRVYSEVVSGAVEFRKRPVFQKVLSELKSNSKLVVSRLDRLSRKVVDTLKLIDDFKKERKEICITDIGNIHTDGVSKVFVTILASLAEIERENISIRIKASKKIARQERRHQGGYEEFSYQKDEKGKLVPNEKEFVILQSMFHLRKSGLGYRKISDEIKKKFGRRIHFPQVHKILNRPHNKQLLEVA
;
A
#
# COMPACT_ATOMS: atom_id res chain seq x y z
N MET A 1 24.92 -25.53 1.86
CA MET A 1 23.47 -25.37 1.90
C MET A 1 23.10 -25.20 3.35
N SER A 2 22.17 -24.32 3.69
CA SER A 2 21.72 -24.14 5.08
C SER A 2 20.20 -24.14 5.10
N ASN A 3 19.59 -25.23 5.56
CA ASN A 3 18.16 -25.36 5.65
C ASN A 3 17.68 -24.84 7.00
N ILE A 4 16.74 -23.91 6.99
CA ILE A 4 16.32 -23.17 8.18
C ILE A 4 14.82 -23.37 8.39
N ALA A 5 14.42 -23.73 9.61
CA ALA A 5 13.04 -23.69 10.03
C ALA A 5 12.73 -22.33 10.67
N TYR A 6 11.63 -21.71 10.27
CA TYR A 6 11.14 -20.48 10.88
C TYR A 6 9.77 -20.72 11.52
N LEU A 7 9.71 -20.40 12.80
CA LEU A 7 8.55 -20.60 13.66
C LEU A 7 8.02 -19.24 14.11
N ARG A 8 6.71 -19.06 14.12
CA ARG A 8 6.10 -17.82 14.54
C ARG A 8 4.83 -18.05 15.36
N VAL A 9 4.71 -17.33 16.44
CA VAL A 9 3.47 -17.21 17.21
C VAL A 9 3.11 -15.74 17.41
N SER A 10 1.82 -15.42 17.53
CA SER A 10 1.38 -14.13 18.04
C SER A 10 1.34 -14.15 19.56
N HIS A 11 1.32 -12.98 20.22
CA HIS A 11 1.17 -12.91 21.68
C HIS A 11 -0.06 -13.67 22.19
N ILE A 12 -1.16 -13.67 21.44
CA ILE A 12 -2.41 -14.39 21.80
C ILE A 12 -2.22 -15.90 21.62
N GLU A 13 -1.56 -16.34 20.54
CA GLU A 13 -1.30 -17.77 20.28
C GLU A 13 -0.29 -18.35 21.28
N SER A 14 0.66 -17.55 21.78
CA SER A 14 1.60 -18.00 22.84
C SER A 14 0.90 -18.30 24.16
N LEU A 15 -0.22 -17.66 24.43
CA LEU A 15 -1.04 -17.89 25.62
C LEU A 15 -1.97 -19.11 25.47
N ASN A 16 -2.36 -19.47 24.22
CA ASN A 16 -3.34 -20.52 23.93
C ASN A 16 -2.72 -21.84 23.41
N GLY A 17 -1.43 -22.05 23.56
CA GLY A 17 -0.84 -23.38 23.46
C GLY A 17 -0.61 -23.93 22.05
N THR A 18 -0.63 -23.12 20.96
CA THR A 18 -0.02 -23.59 19.71
C THR A 18 1.48 -23.44 19.85
N SER A 19 2.10 -24.44 20.48
CA SER A 19 3.48 -24.32 20.92
C SER A 19 4.43 -24.21 19.71
N LEU A 20 5.47 -23.40 19.87
CA LEU A 20 6.61 -23.37 18.95
C LEU A 20 7.16 -24.77 18.72
N GLU A 21 7.13 -25.60 19.76
CA GLU A 21 7.51 -27.01 19.73
C GLU A 21 6.70 -27.83 18.72
N THR A 22 5.36 -27.67 18.67
CA THR A 22 4.53 -28.33 17.67
C THR A 22 4.91 -27.95 16.25
N GLN A 23 5.20 -26.66 16.02
CA GLN A 23 5.65 -26.18 14.70
C GLN A 23 7.03 -26.77 14.35
N GLU A 24 7.96 -26.77 15.31
CA GLU A 24 9.29 -27.34 15.13
C GLU A 24 9.23 -28.85 14.78
N ASN A 25 8.45 -29.61 15.54
CA ASN A 25 8.27 -31.01 15.30
C ASN A 25 7.68 -31.30 13.91
N LYS A 26 6.70 -30.51 13.44
CA LYS A 26 6.18 -30.62 12.08
C LYS A 26 7.26 -30.33 11.02
N CYS A 27 8.06 -29.29 11.22
CA CYS A 27 9.14 -28.95 10.29
C CYS A 27 10.21 -30.04 10.23
N LYS A 28 10.59 -30.62 11.38
CA LYS A 28 11.55 -31.74 11.45
C LYS A 28 11.02 -33.00 10.77
N ALA A 29 9.79 -33.38 11.06
CA ALA A 29 9.15 -34.55 10.43
C ALA A 29 9.04 -34.37 8.90
N TYR A 30 8.71 -33.17 8.42
CA TYR A 30 8.70 -32.86 7.00
C TYR A 30 10.10 -32.99 6.38
N ALA A 31 11.13 -32.48 7.03
CA ALA A 31 12.50 -32.55 6.54
C ALA A 31 12.99 -34.02 6.47
N GLU A 32 12.66 -34.82 7.47
CA GLU A 32 12.98 -36.27 7.50
C GLU A 32 12.28 -37.02 6.37
N LEU A 33 10.99 -36.76 6.14
CA LEU A 33 10.20 -37.36 5.05
C LEU A 33 10.78 -37.07 3.65
N HIS A 34 11.44 -35.90 3.51
CA HIS A 34 12.00 -35.42 2.23
C HIS A 34 13.53 -35.50 2.16
N ASP A 35 14.17 -36.33 2.99
CA ASP A 35 15.60 -36.63 2.99
C ASP A 35 16.54 -35.42 3.11
N PHE A 36 16.16 -34.43 3.93
CA PHE A 36 17.07 -33.32 4.24
C PHE A 36 17.08 -33.00 5.74
N LYS A 37 18.11 -32.29 6.22
CA LYS A 37 18.23 -31.87 7.61
C LYS A 37 17.94 -30.36 7.75
N ILE A 38 17.33 -30.00 8.88
CA ILE A 38 17.23 -28.62 9.31
C ILE A 38 18.50 -28.27 10.09
N ASP A 39 19.27 -27.29 9.62
CA ASP A 39 20.51 -26.88 10.24
C ASP A 39 20.29 -25.92 11.40
N ARG A 40 19.26 -25.07 11.30
CA ARG A 40 18.93 -24.06 12.31
C ARG A 40 17.42 -23.87 12.42
N VAL A 41 17.00 -23.52 13.64
CA VAL A 41 15.61 -23.19 13.95
C VAL A 41 15.56 -21.78 14.50
N TYR A 42 14.71 -20.93 13.95
CA TYR A 42 14.47 -19.57 14.43
C TYR A 42 13.02 -19.42 14.82
N SER A 43 12.80 -18.82 15.99
CA SER A 43 11.44 -18.54 16.49
C SER A 43 11.24 -17.05 16.74
N GLU A 44 10.03 -16.57 16.52
CA GLU A 44 9.67 -15.17 16.71
C GLU A 44 8.24 -15.02 17.25
N VAL A 45 8.09 -14.14 18.25
CA VAL A 45 6.78 -13.78 18.80
C VAL A 45 6.36 -12.46 18.20
N VAL A 46 5.59 -12.52 17.11
CA VAL A 46 5.14 -11.33 16.36
C VAL A 46 3.82 -11.60 15.65
N SER A 47 2.97 -10.58 15.52
CA SER A 47 1.72 -10.71 14.76
C SER A 47 1.98 -11.04 13.30
N GLY A 48 1.18 -11.97 12.73
CA GLY A 48 1.22 -12.28 11.29
C GLY A 48 0.83 -11.11 10.38
N ALA A 49 0.22 -10.04 10.93
CA ALA A 49 -0.08 -8.81 10.20
C ALA A 49 1.16 -7.94 9.96
N VAL A 50 2.23 -8.11 10.76
CA VAL A 50 3.50 -7.40 10.55
C VAL A 50 4.16 -7.96 9.29
N GLU A 51 4.50 -7.08 8.38
CA GLU A 51 5.21 -7.43 7.14
C GLU A 51 6.51 -8.17 7.45
N PHE A 52 6.80 -9.25 6.73
CA PHE A 52 7.97 -10.09 7.00
C PHE A 52 9.30 -9.31 6.92
N ARG A 53 9.37 -8.28 6.08
CA ARG A 53 10.55 -7.40 5.97
C ARG A 53 10.81 -6.56 7.23
N LYS A 54 9.81 -6.40 8.08
CA LYS A 54 9.90 -5.66 9.36
C LYS A 54 10.08 -6.57 10.57
N ARG A 55 10.24 -7.89 10.38
CA ARG A 55 10.46 -8.87 11.44
C ARG A 55 11.95 -9.13 11.62
N PRO A 56 12.56 -8.75 12.75
CA PRO A 56 14.01 -8.83 12.93
C PRO A 56 14.56 -10.24 12.76
N VAL A 57 13.89 -11.23 13.36
CA VAL A 57 14.34 -12.64 13.28
C VAL A 57 14.18 -13.18 11.88
N PHE A 58 13.08 -12.83 11.17
CA PHE A 58 12.89 -13.26 9.79
C PHE A 58 13.93 -12.65 8.85
N GLN A 59 14.33 -11.38 9.08
CA GLN A 59 15.42 -10.75 8.31
C GLN A 59 16.75 -11.50 8.51
N LYS A 60 17.05 -11.92 9.73
CA LYS A 60 18.22 -12.76 10.01
C LYS A 60 18.15 -14.08 9.24
N VAL A 61 16.99 -14.74 9.23
CA VAL A 61 16.77 -15.98 8.44
C VAL A 61 17.05 -15.72 6.96
N LEU A 62 16.52 -14.64 6.37
CA LEU A 62 16.75 -14.31 4.96
C LEU A 62 18.23 -14.06 4.64
N SER A 63 18.97 -13.41 5.55
CA SER A 63 20.40 -13.14 5.36
C SER A 63 21.29 -14.37 5.47
N GLU A 64 20.88 -15.39 6.20
CA GLU A 64 21.62 -16.64 6.37
C GLU A 64 21.32 -17.69 5.29
N LEU A 65 20.15 -17.61 4.65
CA LEU A 65 19.78 -18.50 3.56
C LEU A 65 20.62 -18.22 2.31
N LYS A 66 21.41 -19.18 1.92
CA LYS A 66 22.21 -19.15 0.69
C LYS A 66 21.44 -19.76 -0.49
N SER A 67 21.99 -19.66 -1.69
CA SER A 67 21.45 -20.33 -2.86
C SER A 67 21.33 -21.84 -2.62
N ASN A 68 20.29 -22.47 -3.12
CA ASN A 68 19.91 -23.88 -2.94
C ASN A 68 19.59 -24.27 -1.48
N SER A 69 19.29 -23.29 -0.62
CA SER A 69 18.83 -23.53 0.76
C SER A 69 17.31 -23.58 0.83
N LYS A 70 16.78 -24.28 1.85
CA LYS A 70 15.35 -24.42 2.09
C LYS A 70 14.92 -23.61 3.32
N LEU A 71 13.85 -22.84 3.18
CA LEU A 71 13.09 -22.27 4.28
C LEU A 71 11.90 -23.18 4.57
N VAL A 72 11.83 -23.71 5.77
CA VAL A 72 10.75 -24.62 6.19
C VAL A 72 9.85 -23.91 7.18
N VAL A 73 8.55 -23.93 6.94
CA VAL A 73 7.53 -23.37 7.83
C VAL A 73 6.38 -24.36 8.00
N SER A 74 5.77 -24.37 9.17
CA SER A 74 4.66 -25.29 9.44
C SER A 74 3.40 -24.95 8.65
N ARG A 75 3.13 -23.66 8.41
CA ARG A 75 1.93 -23.16 7.71
C ARG A 75 2.23 -21.85 6.99
N LEU A 76 1.47 -21.59 5.93
CA LEU A 76 1.61 -20.38 5.14
C LEU A 76 1.45 -19.07 5.96
N ASP A 77 0.50 -19.04 6.90
CA ASP A 77 0.22 -17.89 7.74
C ASP A 77 1.37 -17.55 8.71
N ARG A 78 2.36 -18.45 8.88
CA ARG A 78 3.61 -18.15 9.59
C ARG A 78 4.49 -17.20 8.78
N LEU A 79 4.47 -17.29 7.45
CA LEU A 79 5.18 -16.35 6.56
C LEU A 79 4.49 -15.00 6.53
N SER A 80 3.27 -14.94 6.03
CA SER A 80 2.47 -13.71 5.98
C SER A 80 0.97 -14.01 5.95
N ARG A 81 0.16 -13.09 6.49
CA ARG A 81 -1.29 -13.08 6.29
C ARG A 81 -1.70 -12.36 5.01
N LYS A 82 -0.79 -11.58 4.41
CA LYS A 82 -1.05 -10.86 3.16
C LYS A 82 -0.58 -11.70 1.99
N VAL A 83 -1.49 -12.03 1.11
CA VAL A 83 -1.21 -12.84 -0.09
C VAL A 83 -0.13 -12.20 -0.96
N VAL A 84 -0.21 -10.89 -1.16
CA VAL A 84 0.77 -10.13 -1.97
C VAL A 84 2.20 -10.24 -1.43
N ASP A 85 2.37 -10.21 -0.11
CA ASP A 85 3.69 -10.34 0.51
C ASP A 85 4.25 -11.75 0.33
N THR A 86 3.38 -12.77 0.45
CA THR A 86 3.77 -14.17 0.20
C THR A 86 4.22 -14.38 -1.24
N LEU A 87 3.48 -13.85 -2.21
CA LEU A 87 3.85 -13.96 -3.63
C LEU A 87 5.19 -13.30 -3.94
N LYS A 88 5.45 -12.12 -3.36
CA LYS A 88 6.75 -11.45 -3.49
C LYS A 88 7.88 -12.30 -2.93
N LEU A 89 7.67 -12.91 -1.75
CA LEU A 89 8.67 -13.76 -1.14
C LEU A 89 8.98 -15.00 -2.01
N ILE A 90 7.94 -15.63 -2.56
CA ILE A 90 8.08 -16.76 -3.48
C ILE A 90 8.90 -16.36 -4.72
N ASP A 91 8.61 -15.21 -5.31
CA ASP A 91 9.32 -14.71 -6.49
C ASP A 91 10.80 -14.37 -6.18
N ASP A 92 11.06 -13.72 -5.03
CA ASP A 92 12.41 -13.43 -4.57
C ASP A 92 13.21 -14.72 -4.35
N PHE A 93 12.63 -15.73 -3.70
CA PHE A 93 13.27 -17.03 -3.48
C PHE A 93 13.59 -17.75 -4.79
N LYS A 94 12.65 -17.71 -5.75
CA LYS A 94 12.87 -18.30 -7.07
C LYS A 94 14.07 -17.65 -7.80
N LYS A 95 14.18 -16.31 -7.78
CA LYS A 95 15.29 -15.58 -8.38
C LYS A 95 16.63 -15.92 -7.73
N GLU A 96 16.64 -16.11 -6.42
CA GLU A 96 17.82 -16.43 -5.65
C GLU A 96 18.15 -17.94 -5.59
N ARG A 97 17.39 -18.78 -6.30
CA ARG A 97 17.50 -20.25 -6.27
C ARG A 97 17.36 -20.83 -4.85
N LYS A 98 16.46 -20.27 -4.06
CA LYS A 98 16.08 -20.75 -2.73
C LYS A 98 14.73 -21.42 -2.81
N GLU A 99 14.43 -22.30 -1.86
CA GLU A 99 13.17 -23.05 -1.81
C GLU A 99 12.37 -22.69 -0.56
N ILE A 100 11.05 -22.67 -0.69
CA ILE A 100 10.12 -22.54 0.44
C ILE A 100 9.33 -23.83 0.55
N CYS A 101 9.43 -24.47 1.70
CA CYS A 101 8.70 -25.68 2.05
C CYS A 101 7.67 -25.35 3.13
N ILE A 102 6.40 -25.63 2.85
CA ILE A 102 5.31 -25.49 3.81
C ILE A 102 4.80 -26.88 4.12
N THR A 103 4.83 -27.29 5.41
CA THR A 103 4.58 -28.69 5.75
C THR A 103 3.22 -29.20 5.31
N ASP A 104 2.21 -28.33 5.29
CA ASP A 104 0.85 -28.70 4.90
C ASP A 104 0.61 -28.65 3.37
N ILE A 105 1.55 -28.12 2.57
CA ILE A 105 1.38 -27.85 1.13
C ILE A 105 2.46 -28.53 0.28
N GLY A 106 3.66 -28.65 0.81
CA GLY A 106 4.84 -29.14 0.10
C GLY A 106 5.82 -28.04 -0.32
N ASN A 107 6.73 -28.37 -1.24
CA ASN A 107 7.70 -27.44 -1.79
C ASN A 107 7.06 -26.58 -2.88
N ILE A 108 6.98 -25.27 -2.62
CA ILE A 108 6.26 -24.32 -3.50
C ILE A 108 6.88 -24.20 -4.89
N HIS A 109 8.16 -24.53 -5.06
CA HIS A 109 8.87 -24.35 -6.33
C HIS A 109 8.90 -25.60 -7.21
N THR A 110 8.81 -26.79 -6.64
CA THR A 110 9.00 -28.06 -7.35
C THR A 110 7.71 -28.85 -7.57
N ASP A 111 6.80 -28.79 -6.62
CA ASP A 111 5.62 -29.66 -6.64
C ASP A 111 4.50 -29.10 -7.54
N GLY A 112 3.89 -29.94 -8.34
CA GLY A 112 2.81 -29.56 -9.27
C GLY A 112 1.60 -28.95 -8.54
N VAL A 113 1.23 -29.49 -7.39
CA VAL A 113 0.15 -28.98 -6.53
C VAL A 113 0.46 -27.56 -6.04
N SER A 114 1.71 -27.32 -5.68
CA SER A 114 2.15 -25.99 -5.22
C SER A 114 2.07 -24.92 -6.29
N LYS A 115 2.27 -25.26 -7.56
CA LYS A 115 2.07 -24.31 -8.68
C LYS A 115 0.61 -23.87 -8.79
N VAL A 116 -0.33 -24.81 -8.67
CA VAL A 116 -1.77 -24.48 -8.64
C VAL A 116 -2.09 -23.58 -7.44
N PHE A 117 -1.54 -23.89 -6.28
CA PHE A 117 -1.71 -23.07 -5.08
C PHE A 117 -1.19 -21.63 -5.27
N VAL A 118 -0.01 -21.45 -5.84
CA VAL A 118 0.53 -20.11 -6.15
C VAL A 118 -0.38 -19.36 -7.14
N THR A 119 -0.95 -20.05 -8.12
CA THR A 119 -1.89 -19.45 -9.07
C THR A 119 -3.17 -18.98 -8.37
N ILE A 120 -3.73 -19.79 -7.46
CA ILE A 120 -4.89 -19.39 -6.65
C ILE A 120 -4.56 -18.18 -5.79
N LEU A 121 -3.41 -18.16 -5.13
CA LEU A 121 -2.95 -16.99 -4.36
C LEU A 121 -2.82 -15.74 -5.22
N ALA A 122 -2.29 -15.86 -6.43
CA ALA A 122 -2.17 -14.74 -7.37
C ALA A 122 -3.55 -14.17 -7.73
N SER A 123 -4.51 -15.04 -8.05
CA SER A 123 -5.88 -14.63 -8.37
C SER A 123 -6.56 -13.94 -7.18
N LEU A 124 -6.39 -14.44 -5.97
CA LEU A 124 -6.91 -13.80 -4.76
C LEU A 124 -6.30 -12.40 -4.54
N ALA A 125 -4.99 -12.25 -4.79
CA ALA A 125 -4.32 -10.96 -4.68
C ALA A 125 -4.84 -9.93 -5.70
N GLU A 126 -5.21 -10.36 -6.90
CA GLU A 126 -5.85 -9.51 -7.92
C GLU A 126 -7.23 -9.04 -7.45
N ILE A 127 -8.06 -9.96 -6.97
CA ILE A 127 -9.41 -9.64 -6.43
C ILE A 127 -9.30 -8.65 -5.26
N GLU A 128 -8.33 -8.81 -4.35
CA GLU A 128 -8.10 -7.86 -3.26
C GLU A 128 -7.75 -6.45 -3.78
N ARG A 129 -6.87 -6.35 -4.79
CA ARG A 129 -6.49 -5.07 -5.41
C ARG A 129 -7.68 -4.39 -6.07
N GLU A 130 -8.50 -5.15 -6.80
CA GLU A 130 -9.72 -4.63 -7.43
C GLU A 130 -10.70 -4.10 -6.39
N ASN A 131 -10.94 -4.86 -5.33
CA ASN A 131 -11.82 -4.46 -4.23
C ASN A 131 -11.34 -3.17 -3.54
N ILE A 132 -10.02 -3.03 -3.31
CA ILE A 132 -9.43 -1.80 -2.76
C ILE A 132 -9.66 -0.64 -3.74
N SER A 133 -9.43 -0.84 -5.04
CA SER A 133 -9.67 0.18 -6.07
C SER A 133 -11.14 0.63 -6.11
N ILE A 134 -12.07 -0.31 -6.05
CA ILE A 134 -13.51 -0.02 -6.01
C ILE A 134 -13.87 0.80 -4.76
N ARG A 135 -13.38 0.41 -3.58
CA ARG A 135 -13.61 1.16 -2.33
C ARG A 135 -13.05 2.58 -2.40
N ILE A 136 -11.85 2.76 -2.94
CA ILE A 136 -11.24 4.09 -3.12
C ILE A 136 -12.07 4.94 -4.08
N LYS A 137 -12.53 4.38 -5.22
CA LYS A 137 -13.39 5.08 -6.17
C LYS A 137 -14.72 5.48 -5.54
N ALA A 138 -15.35 4.58 -4.78
CA ALA A 138 -16.59 4.87 -4.07
C ALA A 138 -16.41 5.97 -3.02
N SER A 139 -15.39 5.89 -2.17
CA SER A 139 -15.07 6.91 -1.19
C SER A 139 -14.81 8.28 -1.82
N LYS A 140 -14.05 8.32 -2.94
CA LYS A 140 -13.84 9.56 -3.69
C LYS A 140 -15.12 10.13 -4.29
N LYS A 141 -16.03 9.27 -4.77
CA LYS A 141 -17.34 9.71 -5.30
C LYS A 141 -18.17 10.37 -4.19
N ILE A 142 -18.25 9.74 -3.02
CA ILE A 142 -18.97 10.29 -1.86
C ILE A 142 -18.33 11.60 -1.41
N ALA A 143 -17.00 11.65 -1.27
CA ALA A 143 -16.30 12.87 -0.87
C ALA A 143 -16.52 14.04 -1.85
N ARG A 144 -16.66 13.76 -3.17
CA ARG A 144 -17.03 14.77 -4.17
C ARG A 144 -18.45 15.30 -3.96
N GLN A 145 -19.41 14.39 -3.73
CA GLN A 145 -20.81 14.77 -3.49
C GLN A 145 -20.96 15.62 -2.22
N GLU A 146 -20.21 15.30 -1.18
CA GLU A 146 -20.22 16.02 0.10
C GLU A 146 -19.27 17.24 0.11
N ARG A 147 -18.62 17.54 -1.01
CA ARG A 147 -17.60 18.59 -1.12
C ARG A 147 -16.50 18.50 -0.07
N ARG A 148 -16.14 17.27 0.34
CA ARG A 148 -15.00 17.04 1.22
C ARG A 148 -13.70 17.09 0.43
N HIS A 149 -12.65 17.58 1.09
CA HIS A 149 -11.31 17.55 0.53
C HIS A 149 -10.83 16.09 0.34
N GLN A 150 -10.29 15.79 -0.86
CA GLN A 150 -9.87 14.45 -1.24
C GLN A 150 -8.36 14.20 -1.12
N GLY A 151 -7.64 15.09 -0.42
CA GLY A 151 -6.18 15.09 -0.35
C GLY A 151 -5.53 15.91 -1.47
N GLY A 152 -4.23 16.19 -1.34
CA GLY A 152 -3.49 17.08 -2.21
C GLY A 152 -3.58 18.55 -1.76
N TYR A 153 -3.24 19.48 -2.66
CA TYR A 153 -3.34 20.91 -2.38
C TYR A 153 -4.80 21.35 -2.37
N GLU A 154 -5.13 22.27 -1.46
CA GLU A 154 -6.43 22.90 -1.42
C GLU A 154 -6.71 23.63 -2.73
N GLU A 155 -7.97 23.56 -3.18
CA GLU A 155 -8.35 24.24 -4.40
C GLU A 155 -8.35 25.75 -4.16
N PHE A 156 -7.80 26.50 -5.10
CA PHE A 156 -7.81 27.96 -5.04
C PHE A 156 -9.25 28.48 -4.85
N SER A 157 -9.44 29.42 -3.94
CA SER A 157 -10.71 29.98 -3.46
C SER A 157 -11.46 29.14 -2.42
N TYR A 158 -10.89 28.01 -1.99
CA TYR A 158 -11.45 27.18 -0.93
C TYR A 158 -10.44 26.90 0.17
N GLN A 159 -10.94 26.71 1.37
CA GLN A 159 -10.19 26.25 2.55
C GLN A 159 -10.96 25.13 3.24
N LYS A 160 -10.31 24.37 4.09
CA LYS A 160 -10.95 23.33 4.90
C LYS A 160 -11.54 23.95 6.16
N ASP A 161 -12.76 23.54 6.50
CA ASP A 161 -13.29 23.71 7.85
C ASP A 161 -12.74 22.62 8.78
N GLU A 162 -13.10 22.70 10.07
CA GLU A 162 -12.72 21.74 11.09
C GLU A 162 -13.17 20.29 10.80
N LYS A 163 -14.20 20.12 9.98
CA LYS A 163 -14.75 18.82 9.55
C LYS A 163 -14.17 18.32 8.22
N GLY A 164 -13.18 19.05 7.66
CA GLY A 164 -12.54 18.71 6.39
C GLY A 164 -13.39 19.02 5.15
N LYS A 165 -14.49 19.78 5.29
CA LYS A 165 -15.31 20.23 4.18
C LYS A 165 -14.70 21.47 3.55
N LEU A 166 -14.78 21.57 2.23
CA LEU A 166 -14.30 22.75 1.49
C LEU A 166 -15.31 23.88 1.63
N VAL A 167 -14.88 24.98 2.24
CA VAL A 167 -15.64 26.22 2.38
C VAL A 167 -14.92 27.33 1.60
N PRO A 168 -15.63 28.36 1.09
CA PRO A 168 -15.00 29.46 0.38
C PRO A 168 -13.97 30.18 1.25
N ASN A 169 -12.82 30.51 0.66
CA ASN A 169 -11.81 31.38 1.28
C ASN A 169 -12.02 32.80 0.77
N GLU A 170 -12.53 33.68 1.62
CA GLU A 170 -12.88 35.07 1.26
C GLU A 170 -11.72 35.84 0.62
N LYS A 171 -10.50 35.71 1.15
CA LYS A 171 -9.31 36.40 0.61
C LYS A 171 -8.97 35.93 -0.81
N GLU A 172 -9.07 34.64 -1.06
CA GLU A 172 -8.81 34.08 -2.39
C GLU A 172 -9.98 34.33 -3.36
N PHE A 173 -11.20 34.44 -2.82
CA PHE A 173 -12.38 34.73 -3.62
C PHE A 173 -12.31 36.11 -4.25
N VAL A 174 -11.85 37.14 -3.51
CA VAL A 174 -11.63 38.51 -4.05
C VAL A 174 -10.60 38.48 -5.20
N ILE A 175 -9.55 37.68 -5.05
CA ILE A 175 -8.55 37.49 -6.11
C ILE A 175 -9.18 36.81 -7.34
N LEU A 176 -10.01 35.78 -7.12
CA LEU A 176 -10.73 35.07 -8.18
C LEU A 176 -11.64 36.02 -8.96
N GLN A 177 -12.45 36.82 -8.28
CA GLN A 177 -13.30 37.84 -8.91
C GLN A 177 -12.49 38.82 -9.77
N SER A 178 -11.35 39.29 -9.25
CA SER A 178 -10.46 40.17 -10.01
C SER A 178 -9.90 39.51 -11.27
N MET A 179 -9.49 38.22 -11.18
CA MET A 179 -9.03 37.46 -12.35
C MET A 179 -10.11 37.33 -13.43
N PHE A 180 -11.34 37.06 -13.02
CA PHE A 180 -12.46 36.94 -13.96
C PHE A 180 -12.80 38.28 -14.61
N HIS A 181 -12.81 39.38 -13.85
CA HIS A 181 -13.03 40.74 -14.38
C HIS A 181 -11.97 41.08 -15.43
N LEU A 182 -10.69 40.87 -15.11
CA LEU A 182 -9.58 41.08 -16.06
C LEU A 182 -9.70 40.20 -17.30
N ARG A 183 -10.16 38.97 -17.14
CA ARG A 183 -10.40 38.06 -18.27
C ARG A 183 -11.56 38.52 -19.15
N LYS A 184 -12.65 38.99 -18.55
CA LYS A 184 -13.81 39.59 -19.25
C LYS A 184 -13.41 40.82 -20.05
N SER A 185 -12.46 41.61 -19.54
CA SER A 185 -11.87 42.76 -20.22
C SER A 185 -10.89 42.41 -21.36
N GLY A 186 -10.77 41.09 -21.69
CA GLY A 186 -9.95 40.63 -22.81
C GLY A 186 -8.47 40.39 -22.51
N LEU A 187 -8.02 40.54 -21.25
CA LEU A 187 -6.61 40.31 -20.91
C LEU A 187 -6.19 38.86 -21.03
N GLY A 188 -4.98 38.62 -21.56
CA GLY A 188 -4.35 37.31 -21.60
C GLY A 188 -3.86 36.87 -20.22
N TYR A 189 -3.76 35.54 -19.99
CA TYR A 189 -3.42 34.96 -18.69
C TYR A 189 -2.08 35.45 -18.09
N ARG A 190 -1.09 35.79 -18.91
CA ARG A 190 0.18 36.37 -18.45
C ARG A 190 -0.02 37.73 -17.83
N LYS A 191 -0.74 38.63 -18.56
CA LYS A 191 -1.07 39.98 -18.07
C LYS A 191 -1.93 39.93 -16.80
N ILE A 192 -2.88 38.99 -16.72
CA ILE A 192 -3.67 38.75 -15.51
C ILE A 192 -2.77 38.34 -14.33
N SER A 193 -1.82 37.43 -14.53
CA SER A 193 -0.84 37.06 -13.51
C SER A 193 -0.07 38.26 -12.97
N ASP A 194 0.38 39.17 -13.85
CA ASP A 194 1.14 40.38 -13.49
C ASP A 194 0.27 41.40 -12.75
N GLU A 195 -0.96 41.60 -13.19
CA GLU A 195 -1.91 42.51 -12.51
C GLU A 195 -2.33 42.01 -11.12
N ILE A 196 -2.56 40.70 -10.97
CA ILE A 196 -2.83 40.10 -9.65
C ILE A 196 -1.64 40.23 -8.71
N LYS A 197 -0.42 40.10 -9.22
CA LYS A 197 0.80 40.32 -8.42
C LYS A 197 0.89 41.79 -7.97
N LYS A 198 0.62 42.75 -8.85
CA LYS A 198 0.65 44.17 -8.51
C LYS A 198 -0.41 44.53 -7.47
N LYS A 199 -1.64 44.03 -7.65
CA LYS A 199 -2.79 44.43 -6.83
C LYS A 199 -2.82 43.76 -5.46
N PHE A 200 -2.45 42.45 -5.40
CA PHE A 200 -2.59 41.63 -4.19
C PHE A 200 -1.26 41.15 -3.61
N GLY A 201 -0.10 41.50 -4.22
CA GLY A 201 1.21 41.05 -3.78
C GLY A 201 1.47 39.52 -3.99
N ARG A 202 0.48 38.79 -4.49
CA ARG A 202 0.54 37.33 -4.64
C ARG A 202 0.86 36.92 -6.07
N ARG A 203 1.97 36.19 -6.26
CA ARG A 203 2.36 35.69 -7.58
C ARG A 203 1.62 34.40 -7.88
N ILE A 204 0.76 34.38 -8.90
CA ILE A 204 0.09 33.19 -9.43
C ILE A 204 0.56 33.03 -10.87
N HIS A 205 1.28 31.92 -11.16
CA HIS A 205 1.81 31.70 -12.51
C HIS A 205 0.70 31.54 -13.54
N PHE A 206 0.90 32.05 -14.75
CA PHE A 206 -0.13 32.08 -15.80
C PHE A 206 -0.77 30.71 -16.14
N PRO A 207 -0.08 29.55 -16.09
CA PRO A 207 -0.74 28.26 -16.26
C PRO A 207 -1.72 27.93 -15.13
N GLN A 208 -1.44 28.43 -13.90
CA GLN A 208 -2.36 28.29 -12.77
C GLN A 208 -3.56 29.21 -12.94
N VAL A 209 -3.37 30.46 -13.40
CA VAL A 209 -4.47 31.40 -13.72
C VAL A 209 -5.42 30.75 -14.74
N HIS A 210 -4.88 30.13 -15.81
CA HIS A 210 -5.68 29.39 -16.79
C HIS A 210 -6.48 28.26 -16.16
N LYS A 211 -5.84 27.43 -15.31
CA LYS A 211 -6.51 26.33 -14.63
C LYS A 211 -7.61 26.82 -13.67
N ILE A 212 -7.35 27.87 -12.90
CA ILE A 212 -8.30 28.45 -11.95
C ILE A 212 -9.53 28.99 -12.66
N LEU A 213 -9.34 29.78 -13.72
CA LEU A 213 -10.43 30.41 -14.46
C LEU A 213 -11.30 29.40 -15.25
N ASN A 214 -10.75 28.26 -15.64
CA ASN A 214 -11.48 27.24 -16.42
C ASN A 214 -12.10 26.14 -15.57
N ARG A 215 -11.97 26.17 -14.23
CA ARG A 215 -12.63 25.19 -13.37
C ARG A 215 -14.14 25.42 -13.31
N PRO A 216 -14.98 24.38 -13.51
CA PRO A 216 -16.44 24.52 -13.57
C PRO A 216 -17.05 25.19 -12.33
N HIS A 217 -16.60 24.79 -11.14
CA HIS A 217 -17.12 25.34 -9.89
C HIS A 217 -16.71 26.79 -9.61
N ASN A 218 -15.55 27.24 -10.10
CA ASN A 218 -15.16 28.65 -10.02
C ASN A 218 -16.02 29.53 -10.95
N LYS A 219 -16.48 28.99 -12.08
CA LYS A 219 -17.43 29.66 -12.95
C LYS A 219 -18.81 29.80 -12.28
N GLN A 220 -19.30 28.71 -11.66
CA GLN A 220 -20.56 28.72 -10.93
C GLN A 220 -20.57 29.69 -9.74
N LEU A 221 -19.47 29.81 -8.99
CA LEU A 221 -19.34 30.76 -7.89
C LEU A 221 -19.51 32.21 -8.31
N LEU A 222 -19.20 32.54 -9.55
CA LEU A 222 -19.27 33.89 -10.10
C LEU A 222 -20.61 34.20 -10.78
N GLU A 223 -21.37 33.17 -11.12
CA GLU A 223 -22.74 33.31 -11.62
C GLU A 223 -23.76 33.59 -10.49
N VAL A 224 -23.37 33.24 -9.24
CA VAL A 224 -24.21 33.37 -8.04
C VAL A 224 -23.85 34.62 -7.22
N ALA A 225 -22.73 35.27 -7.50
CA ALA A 225 -22.25 36.51 -6.84
C ALA A 225 -22.38 37.76 -7.74
#